data_b220724dbaa45b812071928e00614685
#
_entry.id   b220724dbaa45b812071928e00614685
#
_cell.length_a   1.000
_cell.length_b   1.000
_cell.length_c   1.000
_cell.angle_alpha   90.00
_cell.angle_beta   90.00
_cell.angle_gamma   90.00
#
_symmetry.space_group_name_H-M   'P 1'
#
loop_
_entity.id
_entity.type
_entity.pdbx_description
1 polymer ?
#
loop_
_entity_poly.entity_id
_entity_poly.type
_entity_poly.pdbx_seq_one_letter_code
_entity_poly.pdbx_strand_id
1 'polypeptide(L)'
;GLPYTAEYPKVYNFKDFSRQSRLCYVPYGSSYADGKKMLRVSLTNDLLMNVDYLFADCDKVYRYCNSKLKLCKNADSKKIVYNIGFPRYDLVEREKKHDGVKTFLWLPRWTTSTDNNEKSTFFENKDVLIKYFQDHPELLLIIRPHPLMFAHYIDTGVMTKAEVADYKQLINDAPNITLDESASYLDSFRKADCLIADYSSVVIEYFITGQPIIYLNGTDTVEKEVAEAFYVSESPDQTISYMNKLVSGMDEKADLRKCALSGNSYHGGVNKRVINTLLS
;
A
#
# COMPACT_ATOMS: atom_id res chain seq x y z
N GLY A 1 -13.62 -1.44 5.34
CA GLY A 1 -13.40 -1.14 6.73
C GLY A 1 -13.11 -2.37 7.56
N LEU A 2 -12.67 -2.20 8.79
CA LEU A 2 -12.47 -3.30 9.76
C LEU A 2 -13.78 -3.44 10.57
N PRO A 3 -14.75 -4.29 10.16
CA PRO A 3 -16.10 -4.29 10.70
C PRO A 3 -16.22 -4.83 12.14
N TYR A 4 -15.11 -5.11 12.78
CA TYR A 4 -15.00 -5.73 14.11
C TYR A 4 -14.17 -4.91 15.09
N THR A 5 -13.82 -3.67 14.74
CA THR A 5 -13.17 -2.77 15.71
C THR A 5 -14.22 -2.15 16.64
N ALA A 6 -13.83 -1.85 17.87
CA ALA A 6 -14.70 -1.20 18.86
C ALA A 6 -15.22 0.19 18.42
N GLU A 7 -14.65 0.75 17.38
CA GLU A 7 -14.99 2.05 16.80
C GLU A 7 -16.28 2.03 15.94
N TYR A 8 -16.72 0.84 15.49
CA TYR A 8 -17.97 0.74 14.72
C TYR A 8 -19.20 0.76 15.63
N PRO A 9 -20.24 1.47 15.24
CA PRO A 9 -21.52 1.39 15.94
C PRO A 9 -21.99 -0.05 16.09
N LYS A 10 -22.56 -0.40 17.26
CA LYS A 10 -23.05 -1.75 17.55
C LYS A 10 -24.02 -2.31 16.49
N VAL A 11 -24.75 -1.43 15.81
CA VAL A 11 -25.66 -1.77 14.72
C VAL A 11 -24.95 -2.44 13.52
N TYR A 12 -23.65 -2.26 13.36
CA TYR A 12 -22.84 -2.92 12.31
C TYR A 12 -22.07 -4.15 12.80
N ASN A 13 -22.57 -4.80 13.86
CA ASN A 13 -21.94 -6.01 14.39
C ASN A 13 -22.13 -7.17 13.42
N PHE A 14 -21.01 -7.72 12.92
CA PHE A 14 -21.02 -8.85 11.99
C PHE A 14 -21.69 -10.12 12.55
N LYS A 15 -21.73 -10.32 13.90
CA LYS A 15 -22.45 -11.43 14.54
C LYS A 15 -23.95 -11.33 14.34
N ASP A 16 -24.50 -10.13 14.31
CA ASP A 16 -25.93 -9.93 14.09
C ASP A 16 -26.27 -10.08 12.61
N PHE A 17 -25.41 -9.61 11.73
CA PHE A 17 -25.57 -9.83 10.28
C PHE A 17 -25.46 -11.31 9.89
N SER A 18 -24.56 -12.08 10.51
CA SER A 18 -24.39 -13.50 10.22
C SER A 18 -25.63 -14.36 10.51
N ARG A 19 -26.54 -13.87 11.35
CA ARG A 19 -27.82 -14.56 11.65
C ARG A 19 -28.87 -14.37 10.57
N GLN A 20 -28.72 -13.37 9.73
CA GLN A 20 -29.72 -12.96 8.74
C GLN A 20 -29.24 -13.07 7.31
N SER A 21 -27.92 -13.16 7.10
CA SER A 21 -27.30 -13.12 5.78
C SER A 21 -26.00 -13.92 5.77
N ARG A 22 -25.63 -14.43 4.59
CA ARG A 22 -24.29 -14.97 4.38
C ARG A 22 -23.28 -13.84 4.36
N LEU A 23 -22.19 -13.97 5.10
CA LEU A 23 -21.13 -12.99 5.21
C LEU A 23 -19.93 -13.39 4.37
N CYS A 24 -19.48 -12.44 3.57
CA CYS A 24 -18.24 -12.54 2.79
C CYS A 24 -17.20 -11.57 3.35
N TYR A 25 -16.01 -12.04 3.64
CA TYR A 25 -14.90 -11.20 4.03
C TYR A 25 -13.87 -11.12 2.91
N VAL A 26 -13.60 -9.88 2.50
CA VAL A 26 -12.50 -9.53 1.59
C VAL A 26 -11.57 -8.60 2.35
N PRO A 27 -10.25 -8.83 2.36
CA PRO A 27 -9.29 -7.95 3.04
C PRO A 27 -9.40 -6.50 2.59
N TYR A 28 -9.23 -5.58 3.54
CA TYR A 28 -9.19 -4.13 3.25
C TYR A 28 -7.88 -3.73 2.56
N GLY A 29 -6.77 -4.33 2.94
CA GLY A 29 -5.45 -4.10 2.37
C GLY A 29 -4.73 -5.40 2.12
N SER A 30 -3.61 -5.34 1.39
CA SER A 30 -2.78 -6.51 1.15
C SER A 30 -2.04 -6.93 2.41
N SER A 31 -2.07 -8.20 2.73
CA SER A 31 -1.37 -8.78 3.88
C SER A 31 0.15 -8.86 3.73
N TYR A 32 0.67 -8.52 2.55
CA TYR A 32 2.11 -8.35 2.34
C TYR A 32 2.66 -7.05 2.93
N ALA A 33 1.78 -6.06 3.16
CA ALA A 33 2.14 -4.82 3.84
C ALA A 33 2.14 -4.94 5.37
N ASP A 34 1.51 -5.99 5.90
CA ASP A 34 1.26 -6.15 7.33
C ASP A 34 1.93 -7.40 7.88
N GLY A 35 2.77 -7.24 8.86
CA GLY A 35 3.40 -8.34 9.57
C GLY A 35 2.41 -9.23 10.33
N LYS A 36 2.92 -10.32 10.94
CA LYS A 36 2.13 -11.31 11.71
C LYS A 36 1.19 -10.70 12.77
N LYS A 37 1.49 -9.50 13.28
CA LYS A 37 0.69 -8.81 14.29
C LYS A 37 -0.68 -8.42 13.73
N MET A 38 -0.73 -7.87 12.53
CA MET A 38 -1.99 -7.43 11.89
C MET A 38 -2.91 -8.61 11.57
N LEU A 39 -2.38 -9.75 11.15
CA LEU A 39 -3.21 -10.94 10.92
C LEU A 39 -3.98 -11.36 12.19
N ARG A 40 -3.34 -11.28 13.36
CA ARG A 40 -4.00 -11.64 14.63
C ARG A 40 -5.09 -10.66 15.01
N VAL A 41 -4.90 -9.38 14.73
CA VAL A 41 -5.89 -8.33 15.02
C VAL A 41 -7.04 -8.36 14.02
N SER A 42 -6.73 -8.55 12.74
CA SER A 42 -7.71 -8.48 11.66
C SER A 42 -8.52 -9.76 11.47
N LEU A 43 -7.91 -10.93 11.74
CA LEU A 43 -8.52 -12.25 11.53
C LEU A 43 -8.75 -12.95 12.88
N THR A 44 -9.61 -12.34 13.68
CA THR A 44 -9.98 -12.88 15.00
C THR A 44 -10.77 -14.17 14.89
N ASN A 45 -10.73 -15.00 15.94
CA ASN A 45 -11.55 -16.22 15.99
C ASN A 45 -13.05 -15.89 15.79
N ASP A 46 -13.51 -14.80 16.38
CA ASP A 46 -14.90 -14.35 16.25
C ASP A 46 -15.28 -14.06 14.81
N LEU A 47 -14.42 -13.37 14.04
CA LEU A 47 -14.65 -13.15 12.62
C LEU A 47 -14.68 -14.48 11.87
N LEU A 48 -13.65 -15.31 12.05
CA LEU A 48 -13.53 -16.60 11.37
C LEU A 48 -14.72 -17.53 11.62
N MET A 49 -15.33 -17.43 12.80
CA MET A 49 -16.50 -18.24 13.17
C MET A 49 -17.82 -17.73 12.60
N ASN A 50 -17.90 -16.49 12.17
CA ASN A 50 -19.15 -15.85 11.72
C ASN A 50 -19.20 -15.53 10.22
N VAL A 51 -18.09 -15.62 9.47
CA VAL A 51 -18.09 -15.44 8.01
C VAL A 51 -18.32 -16.76 7.29
N ASP A 52 -19.07 -16.74 6.20
CA ASP A 52 -19.35 -17.92 5.36
C ASP A 52 -18.30 -18.08 4.27
N TYR A 53 -17.83 -16.97 3.70
CA TYR A 53 -16.81 -16.92 2.65
C TYR A 53 -15.66 -16.05 3.11
N LEU A 54 -14.45 -16.59 3.16
CA LEU A 54 -13.24 -15.84 3.44
C LEU A 54 -12.31 -15.89 2.25
N PHE A 55 -12.03 -14.74 1.68
CA PHE A 55 -11.11 -14.60 0.56
C PHE A 55 -9.73 -14.17 1.09
N ALA A 56 -8.78 -15.09 1.04
CA ALA A 56 -7.39 -14.82 1.39
C ALA A 56 -6.68 -14.16 0.19
N ASP A 57 -5.93 -13.11 0.46
CA ASP A 57 -5.16 -12.38 -0.54
C ASP A 57 -3.81 -13.02 -0.84
N CYS A 58 -3.34 -13.93 0.01
CA CYS A 58 -2.09 -14.65 -0.18
C CYS A 58 -2.07 -15.99 0.58
N ASP A 59 -1.12 -16.83 0.23
CA ASP A 59 -0.89 -18.15 0.84
C ASP A 59 -0.73 -18.11 2.36
N LYS A 60 -0.07 -17.09 2.89
CA LYS A 60 0.13 -16.91 4.32
C LYS A 60 -1.21 -16.75 5.06
N VAL A 61 -2.08 -15.89 4.56
CA VAL A 61 -3.43 -15.68 5.11
C VAL A 61 -4.27 -16.94 4.97
N TYR A 62 -4.21 -17.57 3.81
CA TYR A 62 -4.89 -18.84 3.56
C TYR A 62 -4.52 -19.91 4.58
N ARG A 63 -3.22 -20.15 4.79
CA ARG A 63 -2.72 -21.13 5.77
C ARG A 63 -3.08 -20.74 7.19
N TYR A 64 -2.95 -19.45 7.54
CA TYR A 64 -3.31 -18.94 8.87
C TYR A 64 -4.80 -19.21 9.18
N CYS A 65 -5.72 -18.83 8.29
CA CYS A 65 -7.15 -19.02 8.49
C CYS A 65 -7.53 -20.51 8.60
N ASN A 66 -7.00 -21.34 7.71
CA ASN A 66 -7.27 -22.79 7.78
C ASN A 66 -6.73 -23.42 9.06
N SER A 67 -5.55 -23.03 9.55
CA SER A 67 -5.01 -23.53 10.81
C SER A 67 -5.88 -23.14 11.99
N LYS A 68 -6.40 -21.92 12.01
CA LYS A 68 -7.29 -21.43 13.06
C LYS A 68 -8.65 -22.13 13.04
N LEU A 69 -9.25 -22.29 11.87
CA LEU A 69 -10.53 -23.01 11.73
C LEU A 69 -10.45 -24.47 12.17
N LYS A 70 -9.34 -25.17 11.89
CA LYS A 70 -9.10 -26.53 12.38
C LYS A 70 -9.05 -26.64 13.91
N LEU A 71 -8.63 -25.57 14.60
CA LEU A 71 -8.58 -25.53 16.07
C LEU A 71 -9.93 -25.16 16.70
N CYS A 72 -10.86 -24.62 15.93
CA CYS A 72 -12.19 -24.26 16.40
C CYS A 72 -13.11 -25.49 16.36
N LYS A 73 -13.31 -26.16 17.49
CA LYS A 73 -14.09 -27.41 17.61
C LYS A 73 -15.54 -27.33 17.09
N ASN A 74 -16.10 -26.13 16.97
CA ASN A 74 -17.47 -25.86 16.50
C ASN A 74 -17.49 -25.16 15.13
N ALA A 75 -16.40 -25.17 14.39
CA ALA A 75 -16.40 -24.62 13.02
C ALA A 75 -17.27 -25.52 12.15
N ASP A 76 -18.36 -24.97 11.64
CA ASP A 76 -19.19 -25.65 10.66
C ASP A 76 -18.30 -26.02 9.46
N SER A 77 -18.38 -27.28 9.03
CA SER A 77 -17.57 -27.83 7.93
C SER A 77 -17.77 -27.11 6.58
N LYS A 78 -18.74 -26.20 6.51
CA LYS A 78 -19.06 -25.39 5.32
C LYS A 78 -18.26 -24.11 5.19
N LYS A 79 -17.42 -23.74 6.16
CA LYS A 79 -16.62 -22.51 6.06
C LYS A 79 -15.41 -22.75 5.18
N ILE A 80 -15.38 -22.07 4.04
CA ILE A 80 -14.36 -22.26 3.04
C ILE A 80 -13.49 -21.02 2.93
N VAL A 81 -12.18 -21.21 3.05
CA VAL A 81 -11.18 -20.17 2.78
C VAL A 81 -10.73 -20.33 1.34
N TYR A 82 -10.82 -19.28 0.57
CA TYR A 82 -10.37 -19.24 -0.82
C TYR A 82 -9.09 -18.42 -0.94
N ASN A 83 -8.06 -18.98 -1.55
CA ASN A 83 -6.84 -18.27 -1.89
C ASN A 83 -6.95 -17.70 -3.30
N ILE A 84 -7.35 -16.44 -3.42
CA ILE A 84 -7.70 -15.84 -4.70
C ILE A 84 -6.92 -14.59 -5.06
N GLY A 85 -6.11 -14.05 -4.15
CA GLY A 85 -5.42 -12.79 -4.31
C GLY A 85 -6.23 -11.59 -3.79
N PHE A 86 -5.65 -10.39 -3.92
CA PHE A 86 -6.27 -9.15 -3.47
C PHE A 86 -7.03 -8.48 -4.62
N PRO A 87 -8.36 -8.22 -4.47
CA PRO A 87 -9.20 -7.72 -5.57
C PRO A 87 -8.72 -6.42 -6.23
N ARG A 88 -8.07 -5.53 -5.49
CA ARG A 88 -7.58 -4.26 -6.02
C ARG A 88 -6.40 -4.42 -6.98
N TYR A 89 -5.71 -5.56 -6.98
CA TYR A 89 -4.66 -5.83 -7.95
C TYR A 89 -5.17 -5.88 -9.40
N ASP A 90 -6.45 -6.18 -9.62
CA ASP A 90 -7.05 -6.16 -10.95
C ASP A 90 -7.19 -4.73 -11.53
N LEU A 91 -7.07 -3.70 -10.69
CA LEU A 91 -7.17 -2.30 -11.09
C LEU A 91 -5.81 -1.70 -11.46
N VAL A 92 -4.72 -2.42 -11.15
CA VAL A 92 -3.35 -1.94 -11.36
C VAL A 92 -2.83 -2.50 -12.68
N GLU A 93 -2.40 -1.61 -13.57
CA GLU A 93 -1.74 -2.00 -14.83
C GLU A 93 -0.34 -2.54 -14.52
N ARG A 94 -0.03 -3.69 -15.11
CA ARG A 94 1.25 -4.37 -14.98
C ARG A 94 2.09 -4.11 -16.24
N GLU A 95 3.40 -4.18 -16.05
CA GLU A 95 4.38 -4.19 -17.13
C GLU A 95 4.37 -2.95 -18.02
N LYS A 96 4.83 -1.84 -17.49
CA LYS A 96 5.32 -0.75 -18.34
C LYS A 96 6.74 -1.10 -18.81
N LYS A 97 6.99 -0.99 -20.13
CA LYS A 97 8.35 -1.00 -20.66
C LYS A 97 8.86 0.43 -20.70
N HIS A 98 9.96 0.71 -20.02
CA HIS A 98 10.57 2.03 -19.99
C HIS A 98 12.06 1.96 -20.36
N ASP A 99 12.51 2.98 -21.09
CA ASP A 99 13.92 3.24 -21.34
C ASP A 99 14.53 4.10 -20.22
N GLY A 100 14.37 3.65 -18.97
CA GLY A 100 14.78 4.37 -17.77
C GLY A 100 13.61 5.05 -17.04
N VAL A 101 13.86 5.46 -15.79
CA VAL A 101 12.88 6.13 -14.94
C VAL A 101 12.87 7.62 -15.23
N LYS A 102 11.70 8.17 -15.56
CA LYS A 102 11.49 9.61 -15.83
C LYS A 102 10.46 10.24 -14.88
N THR A 103 9.44 9.49 -14.49
CA THR A 103 8.35 9.96 -13.63
C THR A 103 8.40 9.28 -12.27
N PHE A 104 8.58 10.08 -11.24
CA PHE A 104 8.56 9.61 -9.85
C PHE A 104 7.24 9.97 -9.20
N LEU A 105 6.68 9.04 -8.42
CA LEU A 105 5.52 9.27 -7.56
C LEU A 105 6.01 9.27 -6.11
N TRP A 106 5.80 10.36 -5.40
CA TRP A 106 6.09 10.43 -3.98
C TRP A 106 4.81 10.37 -3.14
N LEU A 107 4.74 9.38 -2.23
CA LEU A 107 3.63 9.15 -1.30
C LEU A 107 4.08 9.41 0.14
N PRO A 108 4.12 10.66 0.60
CA PRO A 108 4.46 10.96 1.99
C PRO A 108 3.33 10.52 2.94
N ARG A 109 3.72 10.02 4.10
CA ARG A 109 2.80 9.65 5.17
C ARG A 109 2.30 10.90 5.90
N TRP A 110 1.11 10.81 6.49
CA TRP A 110 0.42 11.92 7.14
C TRP A 110 0.64 12.02 8.65
N THR A 111 1.24 11.00 9.28
CA THR A 111 1.35 10.94 10.74
C THR A 111 2.45 11.83 11.28
N THR A 112 2.29 12.26 12.53
CA THR A 112 3.31 12.94 13.31
C THR A 112 3.93 12.01 14.37
N SER A 113 3.73 10.70 14.23
CA SER A 113 4.30 9.68 15.10
C SER A 113 5.82 9.66 15.00
N THR A 114 6.48 9.42 16.12
CA THR A 114 7.94 9.20 16.20
C THR A 114 8.32 7.73 16.15
N ASP A 115 7.35 6.81 16.11
CA ASP A 115 7.60 5.37 15.91
C ASP A 115 8.16 5.15 14.51
N ASN A 116 9.31 4.47 14.42
CA ASN A 116 10.00 4.24 13.16
C ASN A 116 9.13 3.59 12.07
N ASN A 117 8.16 2.75 12.47
CA ASN A 117 7.25 2.09 11.54
C ASN A 117 6.06 2.97 11.11
N GLU A 118 5.82 4.06 11.83
CA GLU A 118 4.72 4.98 11.58
C GLU A 118 5.16 6.39 11.23
N LYS A 119 6.44 6.69 11.35
CA LYS A 119 7.03 8.00 11.09
C LYS A 119 6.78 8.43 9.65
N SER A 120 6.45 9.70 9.46
CA SER A 120 6.51 10.36 8.17
C SER A 120 7.92 10.90 7.93
N THR A 121 8.45 10.69 6.74
CA THR A 121 9.73 11.28 6.32
C THR A 121 9.53 12.55 5.49
N PHE A 122 8.33 13.13 5.51
CA PHE A 122 7.97 14.31 4.71
C PHE A 122 8.93 15.48 4.94
N PHE A 123 9.17 15.85 6.21
CA PHE A 123 10.01 17.02 6.53
C PHE A 123 11.48 16.82 6.19
N GLU A 124 11.95 15.58 6.16
CA GLU A 124 13.32 15.23 5.80
C GLU A 124 13.54 15.29 4.29
N ASN A 125 12.52 14.96 3.49
CA ASN A 125 12.64 14.79 2.05
C ASN A 125 12.02 15.93 1.23
N LYS A 126 11.08 16.72 1.75
CA LYS A 126 10.30 17.68 0.97
C LYS A 126 11.15 18.70 0.19
N ASP A 127 12.14 19.28 0.85
CA ASP A 127 12.96 20.33 0.25
C ASP A 127 14.01 19.73 -0.71
N VAL A 128 14.58 18.59 -0.31
CA VAL A 128 15.58 17.88 -1.11
C VAL A 128 14.98 17.36 -2.42
N LEU A 129 13.79 16.76 -2.38
CA LEU A 129 13.10 16.27 -3.57
C LEU A 129 12.70 17.42 -4.49
N ILE A 130 12.09 18.48 -3.97
CA ILE A 130 11.71 19.64 -4.80
C ILE A 130 12.92 20.22 -5.49
N LYS A 131 14.00 20.45 -4.75
CA LYS A 131 15.23 20.98 -5.34
C LYS A 131 15.80 20.05 -6.41
N TYR A 132 15.83 18.74 -6.17
CA TYR A 132 16.31 17.78 -7.15
C TYR A 132 15.55 17.89 -8.48
N PHE A 133 14.22 17.95 -8.45
CA PHE A 133 13.42 18.07 -9.66
C PHE A 133 13.50 19.46 -10.32
N GLN A 134 13.71 20.52 -9.54
CA GLN A 134 14.00 21.84 -10.11
C GLN A 134 15.34 21.86 -10.87
N ASP A 135 16.34 21.12 -10.36
CA ASP A 135 17.66 21.00 -11.02
C ASP A 135 17.63 20.00 -12.21
N HIS A 136 16.58 19.16 -12.35
CA HIS A 136 16.39 18.15 -13.40
C HIS A 136 15.04 18.30 -14.11
N PRO A 137 14.89 19.32 -14.97
CA PRO A 137 13.61 19.63 -15.62
C PRO A 137 13.12 18.53 -16.59
N GLU A 138 13.99 17.61 -17.00
CA GLU A 138 13.66 16.45 -17.83
C GLU A 138 12.94 15.32 -17.05
N LEU A 139 12.94 15.38 -15.72
CA LEU A 139 12.28 14.43 -14.83
C LEU A 139 10.98 15.00 -14.31
N LEU A 140 10.02 14.13 -13.99
CA LEU A 140 8.71 14.51 -13.47
C LEU A 140 8.51 13.97 -12.05
N LEU A 141 7.98 14.81 -11.16
CA LEU A 141 7.55 14.42 -9.82
C LEU A 141 6.04 14.58 -9.66
N ILE A 142 5.37 13.53 -9.26
CA ILE A 142 4.00 13.58 -8.78
C ILE A 142 4.05 13.44 -7.26
N ILE A 143 3.65 14.48 -6.54
CA ILE A 143 3.51 14.43 -5.08
C ILE A 143 2.05 14.10 -4.78
N ARG A 144 1.82 12.97 -4.13
CA ARG A 144 0.47 12.56 -3.71
C ARG A 144 0.43 12.37 -2.19
N PRO A 145 0.12 13.42 -1.44
CA PRO A 145 -0.02 13.33 0.00
C PRO A 145 -1.24 12.49 0.38
N HIS A 146 -1.18 11.85 1.54
CA HIS A 146 -2.39 11.26 2.12
C HIS A 146 -3.47 12.36 2.30
N PRO A 147 -4.76 12.10 2.02
CA PRO A 147 -5.81 13.13 2.08
C PRO A 147 -5.91 13.89 3.41
N LEU A 148 -5.50 13.27 4.52
CA LEU A 148 -5.49 13.90 5.84
C LEU A 148 -4.20 14.66 6.16
N MET A 149 -3.15 14.59 5.33
CA MET A 149 -1.81 15.03 5.70
C MET A 149 -1.76 16.51 6.10
N PHE A 150 -2.14 17.40 5.21
CA PHE A 150 -2.05 18.83 5.49
C PHE A 150 -3.01 19.29 6.58
N ALA A 151 -4.23 18.74 6.63
CA ALA A 151 -5.16 19.03 7.71
C ALA A 151 -4.60 18.61 9.07
N HIS A 152 -4.07 17.39 9.16
CA HIS A 152 -3.47 16.88 10.38
C HIS A 152 -2.23 17.69 10.81
N TYR A 153 -1.38 18.10 9.87
CA TYR A 153 -0.21 18.93 10.19
C TYR A 153 -0.59 20.32 10.70
N ILE A 154 -1.68 20.90 10.19
CA ILE A 154 -2.23 22.16 10.71
C ILE A 154 -2.83 21.95 12.11
N ASP A 155 -3.66 20.93 12.29
CA ASP A 155 -4.36 20.64 13.55
C ASP A 155 -3.38 20.32 14.68
N THR A 156 -2.25 19.68 14.38
CA THR A 156 -1.19 19.36 15.35
C THR A 156 -0.16 20.50 15.53
N GLY A 157 -0.27 21.58 14.76
CA GLY A 157 0.64 22.72 14.84
C GLY A 157 2.03 22.47 14.24
N VAL A 158 2.23 21.37 13.49
CA VAL A 158 3.51 21.04 12.82
C VAL A 158 3.73 21.92 11.60
N MET A 159 2.64 22.34 10.94
CA MET A 159 2.64 23.37 9.91
C MET A 159 1.50 24.36 10.17
N THR A 160 1.73 25.61 9.83
CA THR A 160 0.68 26.63 9.76
C THR A 160 -0.06 26.56 8.42
N LYS A 161 -1.24 27.17 8.35
CA LYS A 161 -1.97 27.32 7.08
C LYS A 161 -1.16 28.06 6.01
N ALA A 162 -0.37 29.06 6.42
CA ALA A 162 0.50 29.82 5.52
C ALA A 162 1.61 28.94 4.95
N GLU A 163 2.32 28.16 5.78
CA GLU A 163 3.36 27.25 5.31
C GLU A 163 2.84 26.17 4.37
N VAL A 164 1.61 25.66 4.60
CA VAL A 164 0.97 24.73 3.65
C VAL A 164 0.65 25.41 2.32
N ALA A 165 0.16 26.66 2.36
CA ALA A 165 -0.13 27.43 1.14
C ALA A 165 1.16 27.73 0.37
N ASP A 166 2.21 28.17 1.04
CA ASP A 166 3.52 28.46 0.45
C ASP A 166 4.14 27.19 -0.19
N TYR A 167 4.02 26.03 0.50
CA TYR A 167 4.48 24.74 -0.04
C TYR A 167 3.72 24.35 -1.33
N LYS A 168 2.39 24.51 -1.33
CA LYS A 168 1.57 24.24 -2.52
C LYS A 168 1.91 25.22 -3.67
N GLN A 169 2.16 26.48 -3.35
CA GLN A 169 2.57 27.46 -4.35
C GLN A 169 3.93 27.11 -4.96
N LEU A 170 4.90 26.71 -4.13
CA LEU A 170 6.22 26.26 -4.60
C LEU A 170 6.11 25.08 -5.58
N ILE A 171 5.21 24.15 -5.33
CA ILE A 171 4.93 23.02 -6.25
C ILE A 171 4.31 23.54 -7.54
N ASN A 172 3.32 24.43 -7.48
CA ASN A 172 2.62 24.96 -8.64
C ASN A 172 3.54 25.80 -9.56
N ASP A 173 4.56 26.43 -8.99
CA ASP A 173 5.53 27.23 -9.74
C ASP A 173 6.58 26.37 -10.48
N ALA A 174 6.68 25.07 -10.14
CA ALA A 174 7.62 24.16 -10.77
C ALA A 174 6.91 23.37 -11.91
N PRO A 175 7.31 23.55 -13.19
CA PRO A 175 6.58 22.99 -14.34
C PRO A 175 6.61 21.46 -14.43
N ASN A 176 7.57 20.83 -13.75
CA ASN A 176 7.78 19.39 -13.75
C ASN A 176 7.40 18.71 -12.40
N ILE A 177 6.74 19.45 -11.51
CA ILE A 177 6.23 18.91 -10.23
C ILE A 177 4.71 19.09 -10.21
N THR A 178 3.98 18.06 -9.83
CA THR A 178 2.52 18.09 -9.75
C THR A 178 2.06 17.60 -8.38
N LEU A 179 1.14 18.36 -7.76
CA LEU A 179 0.43 17.93 -6.56
C LEU A 179 -0.85 17.19 -6.99
N ASP A 180 -0.93 15.89 -6.67
CA ASP A 180 -2.12 15.06 -6.95
C ASP A 180 -2.96 14.87 -5.69
N GLU A 181 -4.05 15.61 -5.60
CA GLU A 181 -5.09 15.50 -4.54
C GLU A 181 -6.37 14.84 -5.07
N SER A 182 -6.31 14.14 -6.20
CA SER A 182 -7.46 13.45 -6.80
C SER A 182 -7.96 12.29 -5.93
N ALA A 183 -9.22 11.89 -6.10
CA ALA A 183 -9.83 10.81 -5.32
C ALA A 183 -9.18 9.43 -5.59
N SER A 184 -8.67 9.20 -6.81
CA SER A 184 -8.07 7.92 -7.22
C SER A 184 -6.56 8.05 -7.42
N TYR A 185 -5.79 7.15 -6.84
CA TYR A 185 -4.34 7.07 -7.05
C TYR A 185 -3.95 6.29 -8.32
N LEU A 186 -4.89 5.62 -8.98
CA LEU A 186 -4.59 4.74 -10.11
C LEU A 186 -3.96 5.47 -11.30
N ASP A 187 -4.36 6.73 -11.54
CA ASP A 187 -3.77 7.52 -12.62
C ASP A 187 -2.31 7.90 -12.33
N SER A 188 -2.00 8.22 -11.07
CA SER A 188 -0.62 8.47 -10.65
C SER A 188 0.22 7.19 -10.73
N PHE A 189 -0.34 6.04 -10.35
CA PHE A 189 0.34 4.74 -10.52
C PHE A 189 0.63 4.42 -11.98
N ARG A 190 -0.32 4.73 -12.86
CA ARG A 190 -0.18 4.49 -14.30
C ARG A 190 0.90 5.37 -14.94
N LYS A 191 1.08 6.59 -14.43
CA LYS A 191 2.07 7.55 -14.94
C LYS A 191 3.47 7.30 -14.39
N ALA A 192 3.57 6.86 -13.14
CA ALA A 192 4.84 6.73 -12.43
C ALA A 192 5.69 5.56 -12.92
N ASP A 193 6.98 5.79 -13.03
CA ASP A 193 8.00 4.78 -13.35
C ASP A 193 8.74 4.31 -12.10
N CYS A 194 8.69 5.10 -11.02
CA CYS A 194 9.26 4.77 -9.72
C CYS A 194 8.39 5.34 -8.61
N LEU A 195 8.21 4.57 -7.54
CA LEU A 195 7.56 5.03 -6.32
C LEU A 195 8.61 5.41 -5.27
N ILE A 196 8.43 6.57 -4.63
CA ILE A 196 9.12 6.96 -3.39
C ILE A 196 8.05 7.00 -2.30
N ALA A 197 8.17 6.22 -1.24
CA ALA A 197 7.09 6.14 -0.26
C ALA A 197 7.55 5.84 1.16
N ASP A 198 6.85 6.45 2.10
CA ASP A 198 6.73 5.97 3.47
C ASP A 198 5.83 4.73 3.54
N TYR A 199 5.73 4.12 4.73
CA TYR A 199 4.79 3.02 4.97
C TYR A 199 3.36 3.40 4.60
N SER A 200 2.80 2.62 3.68
CA SER A 200 1.39 2.73 3.27
C SER A 200 0.91 1.39 2.68
N SER A 201 -0.36 1.05 2.91
CA SER A 201 -0.97 -0.15 2.32
C SER A 201 -0.94 -0.16 0.80
N VAL A 202 -0.93 1.01 0.16
CA VAL A 202 -0.91 1.14 -1.30
C VAL A 202 0.47 0.89 -1.93
N VAL A 203 1.54 0.83 -1.13
CA VAL A 203 2.90 0.48 -1.62
C VAL A 203 2.90 -0.91 -2.28
N ILE A 204 2.22 -1.87 -1.67
CA ILE A 204 2.12 -3.23 -2.23
C ILE A 204 1.26 -3.25 -3.49
N GLU A 205 0.24 -2.38 -3.56
CA GLU A 205 -0.55 -2.25 -4.79
C GLU A 205 0.31 -1.67 -5.93
N TYR A 206 1.20 -0.71 -5.64
CA TYR A 206 2.16 -0.23 -6.64
C TYR A 206 3.20 -1.29 -7.01
N PHE A 207 3.65 -2.11 -6.04
CA PHE A 207 4.61 -3.19 -6.28
C PHE A 207 4.18 -4.13 -7.40
N ILE A 208 2.86 -4.34 -7.57
CA ILE A 208 2.29 -5.17 -8.64
C ILE A 208 2.61 -4.65 -10.04
N THR A 209 2.91 -3.35 -10.19
CA THR A 209 3.32 -2.78 -11.48
C THR A 209 4.65 -3.34 -11.98
N GLY A 210 5.45 -3.93 -11.10
CA GLY A 210 6.82 -4.36 -11.40
C GLY A 210 7.84 -3.22 -11.42
N GLN A 211 7.42 -1.98 -11.16
CA GLN A 211 8.29 -0.80 -11.16
C GLN A 211 9.11 -0.69 -9.86
N PRO A 212 10.27 -0.01 -9.88
CA PRO A 212 11.09 0.18 -8.69
C PRO A 212 10.38 0.98 -7.61
N ILE A 213 10.70 0.66 -6.35
CA ILE A 213 10.22 1.36 -5.16
C ILE A 213 11.43 1.78 -4.32
N ILE A 214 11.52 3.07 -4.03
CA ILE A 214 12.42 3.63 -3.01
C ILE A 214 11.59 3.77 -1.73
N TYR A 215 11.91 2.97 -0.72
CA TYR A 215 11.15 2.87 0.51
C TYR A 215 11.88 3.61 1.63
N LEU A 216 11.20 4.58 2.25
CA LEU A 216 11.80 5.55 3.16
C LEU A 216 11.71 5.15 4.64
N ASN A 217 11.11 4.02 4.94
CA ASN A 217 10.94 3.50 6.31
C ASN A 217 11.70 2.19 6.51
N GLY A 218 11.75 1.75 7.77
CA GLY A 218 12.21 0.39 8.07
C GLY A 218 11.31 -0.68 7.46
N THR A 219 11.89 -1.82 7.10
CA THR A 219 11.20 -2.90 6.38
C THR A 219 10.38 -3.84 7.26
N ASP A 220 10.29 -3.59 8.57
CA ASP A 220 9.60 -4.46 9.54
C ASP A 220 8.10 -4.61 9.26
N THR A 221 7.53 -3.69 8.48
CA THR A 221 6.12 -3.66 8.10
C THR A 221 5.81 -4.39 6.79
N VAL A 222 6.83 -4.90 6.10
CA VAL A 222 6.72 -5.56 4.78
C VAL A 222 7.25 -6.98 4.86
N GLU A 223 6.65 -7.92 4.12
CA GLU A 223 7.19 -9.27 4.02
C GLU A 223 8.60 -9.26 3.44
N LYS A 224 9.47 -10.12 3.97
CA LYS A 224 10.90 -10.12 3.68
C LYS A 224 11.21 -10.20 2.18
N GLU A 225 10.57 -11.12 1.48
CA GLU A 225 10.80 -11.35 0.05
C GLU A 225 10.41 -10.14 -0.80
N VAL A 226 9.41 -9.39 -0.37
CA VAL A 226 8.99 -8.14 -1.01
C VAL A 226 9.93 -7.01 -0.64
N ALA A 227 10.32 -6.92 0.64
CA ALA A 227 11.23 -5.89 1.14
C ALA A 227 12.62 -5.96 0.49
N GLU A 228 13.13 -7.16 0.19
CA GLU A 228 14.38 -7.37 -0.53
C GLU A 228 14.38 -6.77 -1.95
N ALA A 229 13.19 -6.62 -2.55
CA ALA A 229 13.00 -6.03 -3.87
C ALA A 229 12.91 -4.49 -3.85
N PHE A 230 12.91 -3.86 -2.66
CA PHE A 230 12.86 -2.41 -2.49
C PHE A 230 14.27 -1.81 -2.36
N TYR A 231 14.40 -0.56 -2.80
CA TYR A 231 15.52 0.31 -2.46
C TYR A 231 15.21 0.98 -1.12
N VAL A 232 15.72 0.42 -0.03
CA VAL A 232 15.49 0.97 1.32
C VAL A 232 16.42 2.15 1.53
N SER A 233 15.85 3.32 1.81
CA SER A 233 16.58 4.56 2.01
C SER A 233 16.47 5.03 3.46
N GLU A 234 17.61 5.32 4.06
CA GLU A 234 17.73 5.79 5.44
C GLU A 234 18.03 7.30 5.51
N SER A 235 18.25 7.95 4.36
CA SER A 235 18.51 9.38 4.30
C SER A 235 18.12 9.98 2.94
N PRO A 236 17.87 11.32 2.87
CA PRO A 236 17.61 12.00 1.61
C PRO A 236 18.72 11.81 0.57
N ASP A 237 19.99 11.84 0.97
CA ASP A 237 21.13 11.65 0.08
C ASP A 237 21.11 10.25 -0.55
N GLN A 238 20.75 9.24 0.23
CA GLN A 238 20.61 7.87 -0.28
C GLN A 238 19.41 7.75 -1.23
N THR A 239 18.31 8.44 -0.94
CA THR A 239 17.15 8.54 -1.86
C THR A 239 17.62 9.08 -3.21
N ILE A 240 18.32 10.22 -3.23
CA ILE A 240 18.86 10.82 -4.46
C ILE A 240 19.83 9.88 -5.18
N SER A 241 20.68 9.19 -4.44
CA SER A 241 21.60 8.20 -5.02
C SER A 241 20.85 7.09 -5.77
N TYR A 242 19.78 6.55 -5.19
CA TYR A 242 18.94 5.55 -5.85
C TYR A 242 18.19 6.13 -7.05
N MET A 243 17.67 7.36 -6.95
CA MET A 243 17.01 8.03 -8.08
C MET A 243 17.99 8.16 -9.26
N ASN A 244 19.21 8.63 -9.04
CA ASN A 244 20.23 8.77 -10.08
C ASN A 244 20.58 7.44 -10.77
N LYS A 245 20.70 6.34 -9.99
CA LYS A 245 20.90 5.00 -10.56
C LYS A 245 19.74 4.60 -11.46
N LEU A 246 18.50 4.77 -11.00
CA LEU A 246 17.30 4.38 -11.75
C LEU A 246 17.11 5.24 -13.01
N VAL A 247 17.40 6.53 -12.94
CA VAL A 247 17.38 7.43 -14.11
C VAL A 247 18.42 7.00 -15.16
N SER A 248 19.59 6.54 -14.73
CA SER A 248 20.62 6.03 -15.65
C SER A 248 20.35 4.60 -16.17
N GLY A 249 19.18 4.02 -15.84
CA GLY A 249 18.78 2.67 -16.25
C GLY A 249 19.38 1.53 -15.42
N MET A 250 20.05 1.84 -14.31
CA MET A 250 20.61 0.83 -13.41
C MET A 250 19.59 0.41 -12.35
N ASP A 251 18.88 -0.68 -12.61
CA ASP A 251 17.91 -1.25 -11.68
C ASP A 251 18.38 -2.60 -11.10
N GLU A 252 19.19 -2.50 -10.05
CA GLU A 252 19.82 -3.65 -9.38
C GLU A 252 18.79 -4.59 -8.70
N LYS A 253 17.53 -4.14 -8.51
CA LYS A 253 16.48 -4.91 -7.85
C LYS A 253 15.45 -5.53 -8.81
N ALA A 254 15.62 -5.35 -10.12
CA ALA A 254 14.65 -5.82 -11.13
C ALA A 254 14.37 -7.32 -11.04
N ASP A 255 15.41 -8.15 -10.93
CA ASP A 255 15.25 -9.60 -10.85
C ASP A 255 14.62 -10.05 -9.53
N LEU A 256 14.93 -9.40 -8.41
CA LEU A 256 14.28 -9.68 -7.12
C LEU A 256 12.79 -9.35 -7.17
N ARG A 257 12.41 -8.21 -7.80
CA ARG A 257 11.00 -7.85 -8.00
C ARG A 257 10.28 -8.88 -8.85
N LYS A 258 10.88 -9.27 -9.97
CA LYS A 258 10.31 -10.28 -10.87
C LYS A 258 10.13 -11.62 -10.16
N CYS A 259 11.10 -12.04 -9.37
CA CYS A 259 11.00 -13.25 -8.56
C CYS A 259 9.86 -13.17 -7.54
N ALA A 260 9.78 -12.09 -6.76
CA ALA A 260 8.73 -11.88 -5.77
C ALA A 260 7.32 -11.81 -6.41
N LEU A 261 7.20 -11.20 -7.61
CA LEU A 261 5.93 -11.11 -8.35
C LEU A 261 5.52 -12.43 -9.02
N SER A 262 6.41 -13.38 -9.20
CA SER A 262 6.08 -14.68 -9.81
C SER A 262 5.22 -15.57 -8.90
N GLY A 263 5.08 -15.23 -7.63
CA GLY A 263 4.21 -15.94 -6.68
C GLY A 263 2.74 -15.86 -7.04
N ASN A 264 1.97 -16.91 -6.68
CA ASN A 264 0.55 -17.06 -7.05
C ASN A 264 -0.38 -15.94 -6.59
N SER A 265 0.03 -15.17 -5.59
CA SER A 265 -0.81 -14.12 -4.99
C SER A 265 -0.96 -12.86 -5.83
N TYR A 266 -0.14 -12.69 -6.87
CA TYR A 266 -0.13 -11.49 -7.71
C TYR A 266 -0.81 -11.68 -9.08
N HIS A 267 -1.51 -12.79 -9.28
CA HIS A 267 -2.22 -13.04 -10.55
C HIS A 267 -3.49 -12.19 -10.66
N GLY A 268 -3.75 -11.62 -11.84
CA GLY A 268 -4.98 -10.90 -12.14
C GLY A 268 -6.23 -11.79 -12.19
N GLY A 269 -7.40 -11.18 -12.41
CA GLY A 269 -8.69 -11.88 -12.48
C GLY A 269 -9.25 -12.25 -11.10
N VAL A 270 -8.81 -11.58 -10.05
CA VAL A 270 -9.26 -11.81 -8.67
C VAL A 270 -10.75 -11.54 -8.53
N ASN A 271 -11.22 -10.40 -9.04
CA ASN A 271 -12.63 -10.02 -8.96
C ASN A 271 -13.55 -11.04 -9.64
N LYS A 272 -13.13 -11.57 -10.79
CA LYS A 272 -13.87 -12.63 -11.50
C LYS A 272 -13.94 -13.91 -10.66
N ARG A 273 -12.83 -14.29 -10.00
CA ARG A 273 -12.82 -15.47 -9.11
C ARG A 273 -13.74 -15.29 -7.90
N VAL A 274 -13.73 -14.10 -7.27
CA VAL A 274 -14.66 -13.79 -6.16
C VAL A 274 -16.11 -13.95 -6.61
N ILE A 275 -16.48 -13.30 -7.71
CA ILE A 275 -17.86 -13.33 -8.25
C ILE A 275 -18.28 -14.77 -8.56
N ASN A 276 -17.46 -15.53 -9.29
CA ASN A 276 -17.78 -16.92 -9.64
C ASN A 276 -17.97 -17.79 -8.40
N THR A 277 -17.15 -17.59 -7.36
CA THR A 277 -17.28 -18.31 -6.08
C THR A 277 -18.58 -17.99 -5.34
N LEU A 278 -19.04 -16.73 -5.42
CA LEU A 278 -20.28 -16.32 -4.75
C LEU A 278 -21.54 -16.75 -5.50
N LEU A 279 -21.44 -16.99 -6.83
CA LEU A 279 -22.53 -17.42 -7.68
C LEU A 279 -22.67 -18.95 -7.79
N SER A 280 -21.64 -19.71 -7.38
CA SER A 280 -21.67 -21.16 -7.33
C SER A 280 -22.28 -21.69 -6.04
#